data_7c6c945af77261d83e407cb3a7d5701d
#
_entry.id   7c6c945af77261d83e407cb3a7d5701d
#
_cell.length_a   1.000
_cell.length_b   1.000
_cell.length_c   1.000
_cell.angle_alpha   90.00
_cell.angle_beta   90.00
_cell.angle_gamma   90.00
#
_symmetry.space_group_name_H-M   'P 1'
#
loop_
_entity.id
_entity.type
_entity.pdbx_description
1 polymer ?
#
loop_
_entity_poly.entity_id
_entity_poly.type
_entity_poly.pdbx_seq_one_letter_code
_entity_poly.pdbx_strand_id
1 'polypeptide(L)'
;NLRVGYVPQKLQIDWTVPINVNRFMSLTNKISNKDIEFALSLTDTRHLAREEMRGLSGGELQRVMVARAIALSPQLLVLDEPVQGVDFRGEETIYNLIEETRKKINCGILLISHDLHMVMSATDKVLCLNGHICCSGTPNFVANTPEFRELFGERMAKSLAVYKHNHDHEHR
;
A
#
# COMPACT_ATOMS: atom_id res chain seq x y z
N ASN A 1 -2.96 23.52 1.71
CA ASN A 1 -2.25 22.57 0.83
C ASN A 1 -2.47 21.14 1.34
N LEU A 2 -2.86 20.22 0.46
CA LEU A 2 -3.00 18.81 0.76
C LEU A 2 -1.63 18.20 1.05
N ARG A 3 -1.46 17.52 2.20
CA ARG A 3 -0.25 16.76 2.50
C ARG A 3 -0.40 15.37 1.92
N VAL A 4 0.52 15.01 0.99
CA VAL A 4 0.52 13.72 0.31
C VAL A 4 1.75 12.93 0.74
N GLY A 5 1.56 11.71 1.24
CA GLY A 5 2.60 10.71 1.38
C GLY A 5 2.64 9.85 0.12
N TYR A 6 3.83 9.57 -0.41
CA TYR A 6 3.98 8.76 -1.61
C TYR A 6 4.99 7.63 -1.39
N VAL A 7 4.59 6.44 -1.75
CA VAL A 7 5.44 5.24 -1.79
C VAL A 7 5.54 4.80 -3.26
N PRO A 8 6.71 5.00 -3.90
CA PRO A 8 6.90 4.60 -5.29
C PRO A 8 7.08 3.10 -5.44
N GLN A 9 6.76 2.56 -6.61
CA GLN A 9 6.97 1.17 -6.99
C GLN A 9 8.44 0.72 -6.80
N LYS A 10 9.39 1.60 -7.13
CA LYS A 10 10.83 1.33 -6.97
C LYS A 10 11.51 2.52 -6.33
N LEU A 11 12.27 2.25 -5.30
CA LEU A 11 13.10 3.25 -4.68
C LEU A 11 14.38 3.44 -5.50
N GLN A 12 14.56 4.65 -6.05
CA GLN A 12 15.78 5.01 -6.77
C GLN A 12 16.76 5.66 -5.79
N ILE A 13 17.66 4.87 -5.24
CA ILE A 13 18.77 5.33 -4.38
C ILE A 13 20.07 4.81 -4.97
N ASP A 14 21.11 5.62 -4.91
CA ASP A 14 22.47 5.15 -5.13
C ASP A 14 22.92 4.31 -3.93
N TRP A 15 22.88 3.00 -4.09
CA TRP A 15 23.20 2.03 -3.05
C TRP A 15 24.70 2.01 -2.65
N THR A 16 25.54 2.78 -3.34
CA THR A 16 26.95 2.97 -2.94
C THR A 16 27.07 3.91 -1.76
N VAL A 17 26.07 4.75 -1.51
CA VAL A 17 26.04 5.67 -0.38
C VAL A 17 25.51 4.93 0.86
N PRO A 18 26.28 4.81 1.95
CA PRO A 18 25.83 4.14 3.18
C PRO A 18 24.79 5.01 3.89
N ILE A 19 23.52 4.59 3.82
CA ILE A 19 22.40 5.30 4.46
C ILE A 19 21.67 4.30 5.34
N ASN A 20 21.56 4.59 6.65
CA ASN A 20 20.70 3.84 7.54
C ASN A 20 19.25 4.34 7.52
N VAL A 21 18.33 3.54 8.07
CA VAL A 21 16.90 3.84 8.11
C VAL A 21 16.62 5.22 8.74
N ASN A 22 17.21 5.55 9.89
CA ASN A 22 16.99 6.86 10.53
C ASN A 22 17.39 8.02 9.62
N ARG A 23 18.52 7.91 8.95
CA ARG A 23 18.99 8.94 8.01
C ARG A 23 18.05 9.03 6.80
N PHE A 24 17.60 7.89 6.28
CA PHE A 24 16.64 7.83 5.20
C PHE A 24 15.32 8.54 5.55
N MET A 25 14.81 8.32 6.75
CA MET A 25 13.57 8.97 7.24
C MET A 25 13.67 10.50 7.24
N SER A 26 14.85 11.06 7.45
CA SER A 26 15.09 12.50 7.61
C SER A 26 15.65 13.21 6.37
N LEU A 27 15.85 12.52 5.22
CA LEU A 27 16.62 13.07 4.09
C LEU A 27 16.01 14.30 3.42
N THR A 28 14.70 14.38 3.28
CA THR A 28 14.05 15.37 2.39
C THR A 28 13.12 16.34 3.11
N ASN A 29 12.72 16.05 4.33
CA ASN A 29 11.75 16.83 5.08
C ASN A 29 12.21 17.00 6.53
N LYS A 30 11.90 18.15 7.14
CA LYS A 30 12.06 18.34 8.58
C LYS A 30 10.94 17.57 9.30
N ILE A 31 11.15 16.27 9.51
CA ILE A 31 10.25 15.42 10.28
C ILE A 31 10.76 15.37 11.72
N SER A 32 9.88 15.50 12.69
CA SER A 32 10.27 15.42 14.08
C SER A 32 10.69 13.98 14.45
N ASN A 33 11.62 13.83 15.40
CA ASN A 33 12.01 12.49 15.89
C ASN A 33 10.80 11.71 16.44
N LYS A 34 9.81 12.41 17.01
CA LYS A 34 8.57 11.81 17.51
C LYS A 34 7.74 11.19 16.39
N ASP A 35 7.63 11.88 15.24
CA ASP A 35 6.87 11.40 14.10
C ASP A 35 7.59 10.24 13.41
N ILE A 36 8.93 10.28 13.35
CA ILE A 36 9.75 9.16 12.86
C ILE A 36 9.56 7.92 13.76
N GLU A 37 9.70 8.07 15.06
CA GLU A 37 9.50 6.98 16.04
C GLU A 37 8.09 6.38 15.95
N PHE A 38 7.07 7.22 15.85
CA PHE A 38 5.68 6.79 15.67
C PHE A 38 5.52 5.97 14.38
N ALA A 39 6.02 6.48 13.26
CA ALA A 39 5.90 5.84 11.96
C ALA A 39 6.64 4.49 11.92
N LEU A 40 7.89 4.43 12.42
CA LEU A 40 8.65 3.20 12.51
C LEU A 40 8.00 2.16 13.44
N SER A 41 7.36 2.61 14.52
CA SER A 41 6.62 1.72 15.42
C SER A 41 5.36 1.18 14.77
N LEU A 42 4.63 2.04 14.04
CA LEU A 42 3.40 1.64 13.33
C LEU A 42 3.67 0.59 12.25
N THR A 43 4.83 0.65 11.60
CA THR A 43 5.22 -0.26 10.51
C THR A 43 6.06 -1.46 10.98
N ASP A 44 6.23 -1.63 12.31
CA ASP A 44 7.07 -2.67 12.91
C ASP A 44 8.51 -2.69 12.35
N THR A 45 9.09 -1.49 12.14
CA THR A 45 10.45 -1.32 11.61
C THR A 45 11.38 -0.56 12.55
N ARG A 46 10.95 -0.29 13.78
CA ARG A 46 11.76 0.44 14.77
C ARG A 46 13.10 -0.24 15.07
N HIS A 47 13.12 -1.56 15.10
CA HIS A 47 14.33 -2.36 15.32
C HIS A 47 15.35 -2.20 14.21
N LEU A 48 14.93 -1.79 13.00
CA LEU A 48 15.79 -1.55 11.82
C LEU A 48 16.37 -0.13 11.77
N ALA A 49 16.07 0.73 12.74
CA ALA A 49 16.42 2.15 12.69
C ALA A 49 17.90 2.45 12.42
N ARG A 50 18.81 1.55 12.85
CA ARG A 50 20.27 1.68 12.66
C ARG A 50 20.81 0.84 11.51
N GLU A 51 19.99 -0.05 10.94
CA GLU A 51 20.38 -0.90 9.82
C GLU A 51 20.54 -0.10 8.54
N GLU A 52 21.47 -0.52 7.70
CA GLU A 52 21.66 0.08 6.37
C GLU A 52 20.51 -0.32 5.44
N MET A 53 19.99 0.66 4.68
CA MET A 53 18.89 0.45 3.72
C MET A 53 19.18 -0.67 2.71
N ARG A 54 20.44 -0.82 2.29
CA ARG A 54 20.86 -1.86 1.32
C ARG A 54 20.83 -3.29 1.89
N GLY A 55 20.82 -3.44 3.22
CA GLY A 55 20.78 -4.75 3.89
C GLY A 55 19.36 -5.24 4.18
N LEU A 56 18.36 -4.41 3.94
CA LEU A 56 16.96 -4.77 4.21
C LEU A 56 16.42 -5.77 3.19
N SER A 57 15.60 -6.71 3.66
CA SER A 57 14.78 -7.53 2.78
C SER A 57 13.75 -6.66 2.04
N GLY A 58 13.17 -7.18 0.95
CA GLY A 58 12.15 -6.44 0.18
C GLY A 58 10.97 -5.98 1.03
N GLY A 59 10.46 -6.85 1.92
CA GLY A 59 9.35 -6.50 2.82
C GLY A 59 9.74 -5.47 3.88
N GLU A 60 10.95 -5.55 4.46
CA GLU A 60 11.45 -4.54 5.41
C GLU A 60 11.64 -3.19 4.73
N LEU A 61 12.24 -3.16 3.54
CA LEU A 61 12.41 -1.96 2.75
C LEU A 61 11.06 -1.31 2.46
N GLN A 62 10.08 -2.10 2.04
CA GLN A 62 8.73 -1.61 1.74
C GLN A 62 8.05 -1.02 2.99
N ARG A 63 8.12 -1.69 4.14
CA ARG A 63 7.58 -1.15 5.40
C ARG A 63 8.28 0.14 5.83
N VAL A 64 9.59 0.25 5.65
CA VAL A 64 10.34 1.49 5.91
C VAL A 64 9.91 2.61 4.96
N MET A 65 9.63 2.32 3.69
CA MET A 65 9.10 3.30 2.74
C MET A 65 7.72 3.80 3.14
N VAL A 66 6.84 2.89 3.58
CA VAL A 66 5.52 3.24 4.13
C VAL A 66 5.70 4.09 5.40
N ALA A 67 6.60 3.71 6.32
CA ALA A 67 6.91 4.51 7.51
C ALA A 67 7.29 5.96 7.15
N ARG A 68 8.14 6.13 6.17
CA ARG A 68 8.57 7.47 5.73
C ARG A 68 7.40 8.30 5.19
N ALA A 69 6.51 7.70 4.41
CA ALA A 69 5.34 8.38 3.89
C ALA A 69 4.35 8.78 5.01
N ILE A 70 4.19 7.92 6.02
CA ILE A 70 3.35 8.15 7.20
C ILE A 70 3.91 9.26 8.10
N ALA A 71 5.23 9.32 8.27
CA ALA A 71 5.89 10.30 9.15
C ALA A 71 5.61 11.77 8.76
N LEU A 72 5.16 11.99 7.53
CA LEU A 72 4.68 13.29 7.04
C LEU A 72 3.27 13.67 7.52
N SER A 73 2.61 12.81 8.28
CA SER A 73 1.20 12.95 8.68
C SER A 73 0.30 13.30 7.48
N PRO A 74 0.27 12.44 6.44
CA PRO A 74 -0.43 12.74 5.20
C PRO A 74 -1.95 12.76 5.39
N GLN A 75 -2.63 13.55 4.54
CA GLN A 75 -4.08 13.50 4.36
C GLN A 75 -4.47 12.52 3.25
N LEU A 76 -3.53 12.27 2.33
CA LEU A 76 -3.63 11.26 1.27
C LEU A 76 -2.33 10.46 1.21
N LEU A 77 -2.42 9.15 1.31
CA LEU A 77 -1.31 8.22 1.11
C LEU A 77 -1.47 7.56 -0.26
N VAL A 78 -0.49 7.76 -1.12
CA VAL A 78 -0.43 7.14 -2.46
C VAL A 78 0.58 6.00 -2.43
N LEU A 79 0.12 4.80 -2.75
CA LEU A 79 0.90 3.57 -2.74
C LEU A 79 0.93 2.99 -4.17
N ASP A 80 2.10 2.98 -4.77
CA ASP A 80 2.31 2.49 -6.12
C ASP A 80 2.97 1.11 -6.08
N GLU A 81 2.17 0.05 -6.36
CA GLU A 81 2.58 -1.36 -6.30
C GLU A 81 3.30 -1.72 -4.99
N PRO A 82 2.71 -1.49 -3.81
CA PRO A 82 3.42 -1.55 -2.53
C PRO A 82 3.89 -2.95 -2.12
N VAL A 83 3.48 -4.00 -2.81
CA VAL A 83 3.90 -5.39 -2.53
C VAL A 83 4.84 -5.95 -3.57
N GLN A 84 5.23 -5.17 -4.58
CA GLN A 84 6.09 -5.66 -5.64
C GLN A 84 7.46 -6.10 -5.09
N GLY A 85 7.84 -7.34 -5.38
CA GLY A 85 9.12 -7.91 -4.93
C GLY A 85 9.12 -8.38 -3.47
N VAL A 86 7.96 -8.50 -2.86
CA VAL A 86 7.76 -9.06 -1.53
C VAL A 86 7.24 -10.50 -1.69
N ASP A 87 7.57 -11.39 -0.76
CA ASP A 87 7.03 -12.74 -0.75
C ASP A 87 5.57 -12.75 -0.26
N PHE A 88 4.85 -13.85 -0.50
CA PHE A 88 3.42 -13.97 -0.21
C PHE A 88 3.05 -13.63 1.25
N ARG A 89 3.87 -14.00 2.24
CA ARG A 89 3.61 -13.67 3.65
C ARG A 89 3.83 -12.18 3.94
N GLY A 90 4.83 -11.61 3.30
CA GLY A 90 5.11 -10.19 3.40
C GLY A 90 4.03 -9.32 2.75
N GLU A 91 3.42 -9.79 1.65
CA GLU A 91 2.29 -9.10 1.01
C GLU A 91 1.12 -8.91 1.98
N GLU A 92 0.67 -9.99 2.63
CA GLU A 92 -0.40 -9.94 3.64
C GLU A 92 -0.06 -8.96 4.78
N THR A 93 1.19 -8.99 5.24
CA THR A 93 1.68 -8.09 6.28
C THR A 93 1.58 -6.62 5.85
N ILE A 94 1.95 -6.30 4.60
CA ILE A 94 1.89 -4.93 4.08
C ILE A 94 0.44 -4.46 3.93
N TYR A 95 -0.47 -5.30 3.45
CA TYR A 95 -1.87 -4.92 3.33
C TYR A 95 -2.55 -4.69 4.69
N ASN A 96 -2.28 -5.54 5.66
CA ASN A 96 -2.74 -5.34 7.05
C ASN A 96 -2.20 -4.03 7.63
N LEU A 97 -0.93 -3.72 7.38
CA LEU A 97 -0.31 -2.46 7.76
C LEU A 97 -1.00 -1.25 7.11
N ILE A 98 -1.35 -1.33 5.84
CA ILE A 98 -2.06 -0.26 5.11
C ILE A 98 -3.42 0.01 5.76
N GLU A 99 -4.16 -1.05 6.09
CA GLU A 99 -5.47 -0.93 6.74
C GLU A 99 -5.34 -0.33 8.17
N GLU A 100 -4.38 -0.81 8.97
CA GLU A 100 -4.11 -0.23 10.29
C GLU A 100 -3.69 1.25 10.19
N THR A 101 -2.86 1.59 9.21
CA THR A 101 -2.43 2.96 8.95
C THR A 101 -3.63 3.85 8.67
N ARG A 102 -4.55 3.42 7.79
CA ARG A 102 -5.80 4.14 7.49
C ARG A 102 -6.58 4.46 8.76
N LYS A 103 -6.77 3.46 9.63
CA LYS A 103 -7.53 3.60 10.88
C LYS A 103 -6.85 4.54 11.87
N LYS A 104 -5.51 4.44 12.03
CA LYS A 104 -4.77 5.18 13.06
C LYS A 104 -4.50 6.64 12.70
N ILE A 105 -4.25 6.94 11.42
CA ILE A 105 -3.93 8.32 10.99
C ILE A 105 -5.09 9.00 10.25
N ASN A 106 -6.20 8.31 10.02
CA ASN A 106 -7.41 8.83 9.38
C ASN A 106 -7.11 9.57 8.06
N CYS A 107 -6.34 8.95 7.16
CA CYS A 107 -6.00 9.47 5.85
C CYS A 107 -6.76 8.74 4.73
N GLY A 108 -6.96 9.41 3.60
CA GLY A 108 -7.35 8.74 2.35
C GLY A 108 -6.20 7.90 1.83
N ILE A 109 -6.50 6.76 1.19
CA ILE A 109 -5.49 5.92 0.56
C ILE A 109 -5.83 5.74 -0.92
N LEU A 110 -4.87 6.03 -1.79
CA LEU A 110 -4.90 5.68 -3.21
C LEU A 110 -3.91 4.53 -3.43
N LEU A 111 -4.43 3.34 -3.66
CA LEU A 111 -3.65 2.15 -3.96
C LEU A 111 -3.65 1.91 -5.47
N ILE A 112 -2.47 1.85 -6.06
CA ILE A 112 -2.25 1.44 -7.46
C ILE A 112 -1.70 0.02 -7.40
N SER A 113 -2.42 -0.94 -7.98
CA SER A 113 -2.00 -2.35 -7.97
C SER A 113 -2.60 -3.12 -9.14
N HIS A 114 -1.90 -4.16 -9.57
CA HIS A 114 -2.40 -5.17 -10.51
C HIS A 114 -2.94 -6.42 -9.79
N ASP A 115 -2.84 -6.48 -8.47
CA ASP A 115 -3.45 -7.55 -7.67
C ASP A 115 -4.96 -7.30 -7.49
N LEU A 116 -5.74 -7.88 -8.40
CA LEU A 116 -7.19 -7.72 -8.41
C LEU A 116 -7.87 -8.28 -7.15
N HIS A 117 -7.34 -9.35 -6.56
CA HIS A 117 -7.94 -9.95 -5.36
C HIS A 117 -7.88 -8.97 -4.20
N MET A 118 -6.73 -8.36 -4.00
CA MET A 118 -6.55 -7.36 -2.95
C MET A 118 -7.35 -6.08 -3.21
N VAL A 119 -7.27 -5.54 -4.43
CA VAL A 119 -8.04 -4.35 -4.78
C VAL A 119 -9.54 -4.56 -4.53
N MET A 120 -10.08 -5.70 -4.95
CA MET A 120 -11.51 -5.98 -4.81
C MET A 120 -11.96 -6.31 -3.39
N SER A 121 -11.05 -6.79 -2.52
CA SER A 121 -11.37 -7.14 -1.13
C SER A 121 -11.19 -5.99 -0.14
N ALA A 122 -10.20 -5.10 -0.37
CA ALA A 122 -9.73 -4.13 0.62
C ALA A 122 -10.08 -2.67 0.30
N THR A 123 -10.77 -2.38 -0.83
CA THR A 123 -11.02 -0.99 -1.23
C THR A 123 -12.50 -0.62 -1.18
N ASP A 124 -12.77 0.66 -0.89
CA ASP A 124 -14.14 1.22 -0.92
C ASP A 124 -14.57 1.55 -2.36
N LYS A 125 -13.61 1.93 -3.21
CA LYS A 125 -13.86 2.34 -4.60
C LYS A 125 -12.73 1.89 -5.51
N VAL A 126 -13.07 1.41 -6.69
CA VAL A 126 -12.15 0.96 -7.73
C VAL A 126 -12.26 1.86 -8.96
N LEU A 127 -11.12 2.14 -9.58
CA LEU A 127 -11.01 2.78 -10.89
C LEU A 127 -10.21 1.86 -11.80
N CYS A 128 -10.79 1.44 -12.92
CA CYS A 128 -10.09 0.64 -13.93
C CYS A 128 -9.47 1.55 -14.99
N LEU A 129 -8.18 1.40 -15.21
CA LEU A 129 -7.42 2.23 -16.14
C LEU A 129 -6.84 1.39 -17.29
N ASN A 130 -7.12 1.83 -18.52
CA ASN A 130 -6.48 1.31 -19.74
C ASN A 130 -6.32 2.46 -20.73
N GLY A 131 -5.37 3.35 -20.49
CA GLY A 131 -5.21 4.61 -21.22
C GLY A 131 -6.29 5.66 -20.93
N HIS A 132 -7.45 5.22 -20.47
CA HIS A 132 -8.58 6.04 -19.97
C HIS A 132 -9.27 5.31 -18.81
N ILE A 133 -10.19 5.97 -18.11
CA ILE A 133 -11.01 5.32 -17.09
C ILE A 133 -12.10 4.49 -17.78
N CYS A 134 -11.94 3.17 -17.76
CA CYS A 134 -12.90 2.24 -18.39
C CYS A 134 -14.09 1.95 -17.50
N CYS A 135 -13.87 1.80 -16.19
CA CYS A 135 -14.92 1.55 -15.21
C CYS A 135 -14.57 2.18 -13.86
N SER A 136 -15.59 2.54 -13.08
CA SER A 136 -15.41 3.04 -11.73
C SER A 136 -16.62 2.76 -10.85
N GLY A 137 -16.39 2.48 -9.55
CA GLY A 137 -17.47 2.22 -8.61
C GLY A 137 -17.01 1.41 -7.41
N THR A 138 -17.96 0.86 -6.67
CA THR A 138 -17.63 -0.14 -5.63
C THR A 138 -17.08 -1.41 -6.28
N PRO A 139 -16.26 -2.20 -5.58
CA PRO A 139 -15.72 -3.45 -6.11
C PRO A 139 -16.80 -4.37 -6.70
N ASN A 140 -17.94 -4.51 -6.01
CA ASN A 140 -19.05 -5.33 -6.49
C ASN A 140 -19.69 -4.81 -7.78
N PHE A 141 -19.84 -3.51 -7.90
CA PHE A 141 -20.36 -2.89 -9.12
C PHE A 141 -19.41 -3.13 -10.28
N VAL A 142 -18.13 -2.80 -10.08
CA VAL A 142 -17.09 -2.90 -11.10
C VAL A 142 -16.93 -4.32 -11.61
N ALA A 143 -16.88 -5.34 -10.73
CA ALA A 143 -16.72 -6.74 -11.10
C ALA A 143 -17.82 -7.26 -12.05
N ASN A 144 -18.99 -6.62 -12.07
CA ASN A 144 -20.13 -7.00 -12.91
C ASN A 144 -20.24 -6.19 -14.20
N THR A 145 -19.38 -5.19 -14.42
CA THR A 145 -19.41 -4.38 -15.65
C THR A 145 -18.87 -5.14 -16.87
N PRO A 146 -19.40 -4.89 -18.07
CA PRO A 146 -18.84 -5.45 -19.32
C PRO A 146 -17.39 -5.03 -19.53
N GLU A 147 -17.03 -3.79 -19.22
CA GLU A 147 -15.71 -3.21 -19.39
C GLU A 147 -14.66 -3.93 -18.53
N PHE A 148 -15.04 -4.33 -17.31
CA PHE A 148 -14.15 -5.12 -16.43
C PHE A 148 -13.90 -6.52 -17.02
N ARG A 149 -14.92 -7.16 -17.56
CA ARG A 149 -14.81 -8.47 -18.21
C ARG A 149 -13.96 -8.41 -19.48
N GLU A 150 -14.07 -7.34 -20.23
CA GLU A 150 -13.26 -7.11 -21.42
C GLU A 150 -11.78 -6.93 -21.05
N LEU A 151 -11.45 -6.18 -19.98
CA LEU A 151 -10.10 -5.93 -19.53
C LEU A 151 -9.42 -7.16 -18.90
N PHE A 152 -10.13 -7.88 -18.05
CA PHE A 152 -9.55 -8.91 -17.19
C PHE A 152 -10.02 -10.33 -17.53
N GLY A 153 -10.98 -10.45 -18.42
CA GLY A 153 -11.54 -11.72 -18.89
C GLY A 153 -12.66 -12.27 -17.99
N GLU A 154 -13.55 -13.03 -18.60
CA GLU A 154 -14.73 -13.66 -17.96
C GLU A 154 -14.37 -14.56 -16.76
N ARG A 155 -13.23 -15.28 -16.85
CA ARG A 155 -12.79 -16.22 -15.82
C ARG A 155 -12.41 -15.49 -14.53
N MET A 156 -11.70 -14.38 -14.65
CA MET A 156 -11.31 -13.54 -13.52
C MET A 156 -12.52 -12.88 -12.88
N ALA A 157 -13.42 -12.30 -13.66
CA ALA A 157 -14.65 -11.70 -13.16
C ALA A 157 -15.50 -12.69 -12.35
N LYS A 158 -15.64 -13.94 -12.82
CA LYS A 158 -16.35 -15.01 -12.11
C LYS A 158 -15.65 -15.41 -10.79
N SER A 159 -14.31 -15.51 -10.77
CA SER A 159 -13.58 -15.89 -9.55
C SER A 159 -13.73 -14.85 -8.44
N LEU A 160 -13.71 -13.58 -8.78
CA LEU A 160 -13.90 -12.48 -7.83
C LEU A 160 -15.33 -12.38 -7.29
N ALA A 161 -16.34 -12.73 -8.11
CA ALA A 161 -17.73 -12.77 -7.68
C ALA A 161 -18.01 -13.90 -6.65
N VAL A 162 -17.34 -15.06 -6.80
CA VAL A 162 -17.50 -16.22 -5.92
C VAL A 162 -16.80 -16.02 -4.55
N TYR A 163 -15.68 -15.31 -4.52
CA TYR A 163 -14.90 -15.14 -3.28
C TYR A 163 -15.64 -14.35 -2.19
N LYS A 164 -16.57 -13.46 -2.54
CA LYS A 164 -17.34 -12.65 -1.57
C LYS A 164 -18.50 -13.38 -0.88
N HIS A 165 -19.00 -14.48 -1.41
CA HIS A 165 -20.07 -15.24 -0.75
C HIS A 165 -19.64 -15.98 0.54
N ASN A 166 -18.33 -16.10 0.83
CA ASN A 166 -17.83 -16.83 1.98
C ASN A 166 -17.50 -15.98 3.22
N HIS A 167 -17.70 -14.67 3.18
CA HIS A 167 -17.40 -13.79 4.32
C HIS A 167 -18.62 -13.24 5.08
N ASP A 168 -19.85 -13.59 4.68
CA ASP A 168 -21.06 -13.31 5.46
C ASP A 168 -21.36 -14.45 6.46
N HIS A 169 -20.44 -14.69 7.39
CA HIS A 169 -20.78 -15.45 8.59
C HIS A 169 -21.23 -14.48 9.67
N GLU A 170 -22.55 -14.47 9.88
CA GLU A 170 -23.25 -13.88 11.00
C GLU A 170 -22.55 -14.22 12.33
N HIS A 171 -22.11 -13.20 13.04
CA HIS A 171 -21.94 -13.31 14.48
C HIS A 171 -23.28 -13.04 15.16
N ARG A 172 -23.97 -14.13 15.53
CA ARG A 172 -24.99 -14.11 16.58
C ARG A 172 -24.35 -14.11 17.95
#